data_c4a2cb0fdcc6d6d37a998636fa873709
#
_entry.id   c4a2cb0fdcc6d6d37a998636fa873709
#
_cell.length_a   1.000
_cell.length_b   1.000
_cell.length_c   1.000
_cell.angle_alpha   90.00
_cell.angle_beta   90.00
_cell.angle_gamma   90.00
#
_symmetry.space_group_name_H-M   'P 1'
#
loop_
_entity.id
_entity.type
_entity.pdbx_description
1 polymer ?
#
loop_
_entity_poly.entity_id
_entity_poly.type
_entity_poly.pdbx_seq_one_letter_code
_entity_poly.pdbx_strand_id
1 'polypeptide(L)'
;MPRCQNTFALCLLPLCTLGLTYGSDLASKRLLNIAEKETQIYQKIAEDPEFYSEDDLDRRINELVQSYRAYLLDQPDDVSAYILYGKLLRRVQENEQAFLAFLKADELDSEIAVVKQQIGNHLAEEGKGKAALTFYLQAVDLEPETAVYHFALGQLIYNFKDEFIESDVFTQDAIEREMLKAFRKATKLAPNSFDYQMRLGEAYYDLNSPDWKNALLHWKQVSKQATTALQVEILDLHHARVLGKLGRSDEAQILLDKILNPALQNSKRQVLEEIAIH
;
A
#
# COMPACT_ATOMS: atom_id res chain seq x y z
N MET A 1 5.62 25.20 -2.32
CA MET A 1 5.65 23.75 -2.52
C MET A 1 5.04 23.12 -1.27
N PRO A 2 3.83 22.57 -1.30
CA PRO A 2 3.27 21.86 -0.18
C PRO A 2 3.80 20.42 -0.19
N ARG A 3 4.36 19.99 0.94
CA ARG A 3 4.76 18.63 1.21
C ARG A 3 3.53 17.73 1.12
N CYS A 4 3.51 16.81 0.16
CA CYS A 4 2.60 15.67 0.18
C CYS A 4 2.91 14.86 1.44
N GLN A 5 2.01 14.92 2.41
CA GLN A 5 1.94 13.94 3.48
C GLN A 5 1.47 12.63 2.83
N ASN A 6 2.41 11.72 2.60
CA ASN A 6 2.11 10.35 2.25
C ASN A 6 1.43 9.69 3.46
N THR A 7 0.11 9.77 3.50
CA THR A 7 -0.70 8.87 4.31
C THR A 7 -0.64 7.51 3.64
N PHE A 8 0.38 6.71 4.00
CA PHE A 8 0.30 5.27 3.80
C PHE A 8 -0.90 4.78 4.62
N ALA A 9 -1.99 4.51 3.93
CA ALA A 9 -3.12 3.84 4.54
C ALA A 9 -2.60 2.54 5.15
N LEU A 10 -2.68 2.44 6.49
CA LEU A 10 -2.39 1.23 7.22
C LEU A 10 -3.43 0.20 6.76
N CYS A 11 -3.07 -0.62 5.75
CA CYS A 11 -3.82 -1.83 5.48
C CYS A 11 -3.74 -2.69 6.75
N LEU A 12 -4.85 -2.76 7.47
CA LEU A 12 -5.14 -3.82 8.43
C LEU A 12 -5.18 -5.12 7.62
N LEU A 13 -4.01 -5.71 7.36
CA LEU A 13 -3.95 -7.09 6.88
C LEU A 13 -4.55 -7.95 8.00
N PRO A 14 -5.55 -8.81 7.67
CA PRO A 14 -5.95 -9.83 8.61
C PRO A 14 -4.69 -10.59 9.02
N LEU A 15 -4.62 -10.98 10.30
CA LEU A 15 -3.64 -11.95 10.77
C LEU A 15 -3.67 -13.11 9.76
N CYS A 16 -2.71 -13.16 8.83
CA CYS A 16 -2.45 -14.38 8.12
C CYS A 16 -2.29 -15.44 9.20
N THR A 17 -3.20 -16.39 9.22
CA THR A 17 -3.06 -17.61 10.00
C THR A 17 -1.84 -18.32 9.44
N LEU A 18 -0.66 -17.88 9.88
CA LEU A 18 0.53 -18.71 9.87
C LEU A 18 0.08 -19.98 10.54
N GLY A 19 0.08 -21.08 9.79
CA GLY A 19 -0.24 -22.40 10.31
C GLY A 19 0.74 -22.73 11.43
N LEU A 20 0.49 -22.17 12.61
CA LEU A 20 1.15 -22.55 13.83
C LEU A 20 0.78 -24.00 14.05
N THR A 21 1.68 -24.90 13.66
CA THR A 21 1.62 -26.28 14.12
C THR A 21 1.54 -26.20 15.63
N TYR A 22 0.40 -26.61 16.18
CA TYR A 22 0.12 -26.66 17.61
C TYR A 22 1.07 -27.66 18.28
N GLY A 23 2.32 -27.23 18.45
CA GLY A 23 3.22 -27.84 19.41
C GLY A 23 2.90 -27.22 20.78
N SER A 24 2.72 -28.07 21.78
CA SER A 24 2.43 -27.72 23.17
C SER A 24 3.61 -27.04 23.88
N ASP A 25 4.45 -26.29 23.18
CA ASP A 25 5.64 -25.66 23.71
C ASP A 25 5.27 -24.37 24.48
N LEU A 26 5.84 -24.22 25.65
CA LEU A 26 5.68 -23.05 26.51
C LEU A 26 6.09 -21.75 25.78
N ALA A 27 7.09 -21.81 24.92
CA ALA A 27 7.55 -20.69 24.12
C ALA A 27 6.46 -20.19 23.16
N SER A 28 5.82 -21.10 22.38
CA SER A 28 4.73 -20.74 21.47
C SER A 28 3.54 -20.11 22.19
N LYS A 29 3.19 -20.63 23.38
CA LYS A 29 2.13 -20.04 24.22
C LYS A 29 2.50 -18.65 24.72
N ARG A 30 3.78 -18.43 25.07
CA ARG A 30 4.27 -17.12 25.50
C ARG A 30 4.20 -16.10 24.37
N LEU A 31 4.64 -16.45 23.15
CA LEU A 31 4.56 -15.59 21.99
C LEU A 31 3.10 -15.25 21.64
N LEU A 32 2.22 -16.25 21.65
CA LEU A 32 0.80 -16.05 21.41
C LEU A 32 0.18 -15.05 22.42
N ASN A 33 0.51 -15.19 23.69
CA ASN A 33 0.03 -14.27 24.74
C ASN A 33 0.49 -12.82 24.49
N ILE A 34 1.73 -12.61 24.01
CA ILE A 34 2.24 -11.27 23.66
C ILE A 34 1.42 -10.71 22.48
N ALA A 35 1.21 -11.50 21.42
CA ALA A 35 0.46 -11.10 20.25
C ALA A 35 -1.02 -10.83 20.56
N GLU A 36 -1.64 -11.62 21.43
CA GLU A 36 -3.01 -11.40 21.91
C GLU A 36 -3.14 -10.07 22.68
N LYS A 37 -2.20 -9.76 23.57
CA LYS A 37 -2.17 -8.47 24.29
C LYS A 37 -2.04 -7.30 23.32
N GLU A 38 -1.14 -7.41 22.33
CA GLU A 38 -1.00 -6.42 21.29
C GLU A 38 -2.33 -6.22 20.55
N THR A 39 -2.96 -7.31 20.11
CA THR A 39 -4.24 -7.28 19.41
C THR A 39 -5.32 -6.59 20.24
N GLN A 40 -5.43 -6.89 21.53
CA GLN A 40 -6.41 -6.29 22.44
C GLN A 40 -6.22 -4.78 22.58
N ILE A 41 -4.96 -4.31 22.68
CA ILE A 41 -4.66 -2.87 22.78
C ILE A 41 -5.16 -2.15 21.51
N TYR A 42 -4.78 -2.64 20.33
CA TYR A 42 -5.16 -2.00 19.08
C TYR A 42 -6.65 -2.15 18.75
N GLN A 43 -7.29 -3.22 19.19
CA GLN A 43 -8.74 -3.36 19.08
C GLN A 43 -9.47 -2.29 19.91
N LYS A 44 -9.02 -2.03 21.15
CA LYS A 44 -9.60 -0.98 21.99
C LYS A 44 -9.46 0.40 21.39
N ILE A 45 -8.30 0.70 20.81
CA ILE A 45 -8.06 1.97 20.10
C ILE A 45 -8.97 2.08 18.84
N ALA A 46 -9.20 0.98 18.14
CA ALA A 46 -10.06 0.99 16.97
C ALA A 46 -11.56 1.17 17.33
N GLU A 47 -11.98 0.62 18.46
CA GLU A 47 -13.34 0.79 19.01
C GLU A 47 -13.56 2.20 19.58
N ASP A 48 -12.57 2.73 20.29
CA ASP A 48 -12.59 4.05 20.91
C ASP A 48 -11.15 4.65 20.90
N PRO A 49 -10.87 5.62 20.01
CA PRO A 49 -9.55 6.24 19.92
C PRO A 49 -9.07 6.94 21.20
N GLU A 50 -9.98 7.32 22.09
CA GLU A 50 -9.66 7.96 23.38
C GLU A 50 -9.67 6.98 24.56
N PHE A 51 -9.79 5.66 24.31
CA PHE A 51 -9.89 4.64 25.34
C PHE A 51 -8.70 4.64 26.32
N TYR A 52 -7.49 4.87 25.82
CA TYR A 52 -6.28 5.02 26.61
C TYR A 52 -5.85 6.48 26.65
N SER A 53 -5.39 6.97 27.81
CA SER A 53 -4.60 8.21 27.81
C SER A 53 -3.25 7.98 27.10
N GLU A 54 -2.61 9.06 26.64
CA GLU A 54 -1.30 8.98 25.98
C GLU A 54 -0.27 8.24 26.85
N ASP A 55 -0.14 8.62 28.13
CA ASP A 55 0.77 7.97 29.08
C ASP A 55 0.47 6.47 29.28
N ASP A 56 -0.82 6.09 29.34
CA ASP A 56 -1.21 4.69 29.52
C ASP A 56 -0.93 3.87 28.26
N LEU A 57 -1.17 4.44 27.10
CA LEU A 57 -0.84 3.80 25.81
C LEU A 57 0.66 3.60 25.68
N ASP A 58 1.47 4.64 25.92
CA ASP A 58 2.92 4.58 25.83
C ASP A 58 3.49 3.50 26.78
N ARG A 59 2.99 3.45 28.02
CA ARG A 59 3.39 2.42 28.97
C ARG A 59 3.07 1.02 28.44
N ARG A 60 1.87 0.79 27.91
CA ARG A 60 1.45 -0.51 27.35
C ARG A 60 2.27 -0.93 26.14
N ILE A 61 2.56 0.00 25.26
CA ILE A 61 3.41 -0.23 24.08
C ILE A 61 4.83 -0.59 24.54
N ASN A 62 5.39 0.14 25.50
CA ASN A 62 6.70 -0.16 26.05
C ASN A 62 6.74 -1.55 26.72
N GLU A 63 5.70 -1.95 27.45
CA GLU A 63 5.58 -3.30 28.02
C GLU A 63 5.55 -4.38 26.93
N LEU A 64 4.87 -4.15 25.80
CA LEU A 64 4.88 -5.06 24.65
C LEU A 64 6.26 -5.18 24.01
N VAL A 65 6.93 -4.05 23.77
CA VAL A 65 8.29 -4.02 23.21
C VAL A 65 9.25 -4.81 24.10
N GLN A 66 9.20 -4.61 25.44
CA GLN A 66 10.03 -5.36 26.36
C GLN A 66 9.67 -6.86 26.41
N SER A 67 8.38 -7.19 26.24
CA SER A 67 7.93 -8.59 26.20
C SER A 67 8.48 -9.34 24.99
N TYR A 68 8.45 -8.71 23.78
CA TYR A 68 9.08 -9.27 22.60
C TYR A 68 10.59 -9.39 22.75
N ARG A 69 11.27 -8.37 23.28
CA ARG A 69 12.72 -8.41 23.52
C ARG A 69 13.11 -9.55 24.48
N ALA A 70 12.40 -9.67 25.59
CA ALA A 70 12.65 -10.76 26.55
C ALA A 70 12.36 -12.15 25.97
N TYR A 71 11.35 -12.25 25.09
CA TYR A 71 11.07 -13.48 24.37
C TYR A 71 12.21 -13.85 23.41
N LEU A 72 12.67 -12.89 22.61
CA LEU A 72 13.73 -13.09 21.61
C LEU A 72 15.10 -13.36 22.23
N LEU A 73 15.36 -12.95 23.48
CA LEU A 73 16.55 -13.35 24.22
C LEU A 73 16.54 -14.84 24.57
N ASP A 74 15.35 -15.39 24.87
CA ASP A 74 15.19 -16.81 25.19
C ASP A 74 15.03 -17.68 23.95
N GLN A 75 14.51 -17.12 22.85
CA GLN A 75 14.19 -17.81 21.58
C GLN A 75 14.77 -17.01 20.39
N PRO A 76 16.11 -16.97 20.23
CA PRO A 76 16.79 -16.10 19.25
C PRO A 76 16.59 -16.53 17.79
N ASP A 77 16.06 -17.73 17.54
CA ASP A 77 15.84 -18.29 16.20
C ASP A 77 14.35 -18.34 15.82
N ASP A 78 13.46 -17.73 16.61
CA ASP A 78 12.02 -17.68 16.31
C ASP A 78 11.70 -16.59 15.28
N VAL A 79 11.61 -17.01 14.02
CA VAL A 79 11.27 -16.14 12.87
C VAL A 79 9.96 -15.41 13.09
N SER A 80 8.93 -16.11 13.58
CA SER A 80 7.60 -15.53 13.81
C SER A 80 7.66 -14.38 14.82
N ALA A 81 8.48 -14.52 15.86
CA ALA A 81 8.65 -13.49 16.87
C ALA A 81 9.34 -12.24 16.29
N TYR A 82 10.36 -12.39 15.44
CA TYR A 82 10.98 -11.26 14.75
C TYR A 82 10.01 -10.54 13.84
N ILE A 83 9.16 -11.28 13.10
CA ILE A 83 8.14 -10.68 12.23
C ILE A 83 7.12 -9.87 13.03
N LEU A 84 6.58 -10.43 14.11
CA LEU A 84 5.61 -9.76 14.97
C LEU A 84 6.24 -8.53 15.64
N TYR A 85 7.43 -8.69 16.18
CA TYR A 85 8.18 -7.58 16.79
C TYR A 85 8.48 -6.46 15.78
N GLY A 86 8.95 -6.79 14.58
CA GLY A 86 9.18 -5.83 13.51
C GLY A 86 7.91 -5.07 13.12
N LYS A 87 6.77 -5.76 13.03
CA LYS A 87 5.46 -5.13 12.75
C LYS A 87 5.04 -4.17 13.86
N LEU A 88 5.22 -4.54 15.14
CA LEU A 88 4.96 -3.65 16.28
C LEU A 88 5.84 -2.40 16.19
N LEU A 89 7.15 -2.58 15.98
CA LEU A 89 8.11 -1.48 15.88
C LEU A 89 7.77 -0.51 14.74
N ARG A 90 7.38 -1.03 13.55
CA ARG A 90 6.88 -0.20 12.43
C ARG A 90 5.67 0.63 12.83
N ARG A 91 4.73 0.02 13.55
CA ARG A 91 3.49 0.69 13.98
C ARG A 91 3.77 1.85 14.94
N VAL A 92 4.80 1.72 15.78
CA VAL A 92 5.24 2.76 16.73
C VAL A 92 6.35 3.66 16.15
N GLN A 93 6.60 3.59 14.84
CA GLN A 93 7.56 4.41 14.11
C GLN A 93 9.05 4.20 14.48
N GLU A 94 9.36 3.09 15.15
CA GLU A 94 10.74 2.65 15.44
C GLU A 94 11.33 1.94 14.20
N ASN A 95 11.42 2.68 13.08
CA ASN A 95 11.65 2.13 11.74
C ASN A 95 12.97 1.39 11.60
N GLU A 96 14.07 1.92 12.19
CA GLU A 96 15.38 1.29 12.16
C GLU A 96 15.41 -0.05 12.90
N GLN A 97 14.80 -0.09 14.10
CA GLN A 97 14.73 -1.32 14.89
C GLN A 97 13.82 -2.36 14.19
N ALA A 98 12.73 -1.91 13.56
CA ALA A 98 11.87 -2.76 12.75
C ALA A 98 12.63 -3.40 11.59
N PHE A 99 13.42 -2.60 10.88
CA PHE A 99 14.24 -3.07 9.76
C PHE A 99 15.24 -4.14 10.21
N LEU A 100 15.94 -3.92 11.33
CA LEU A 100 16.85 -4.93 11.90
C LEU A 100 16.12 -6.23 12.29
N ALA A 101 14.90 -6.13 12.83
CA ALA A 101 14.09 -7.31 13.13
C ALA A 101 13.69 -8.07 11.86
N PHE A 102 13.30 -7.38 10.80
CA PHE A 102 12.99 -8.03 9.51
C PHE A 102 14.23 -8.61 8.84
N LEU A 103 15.40 -7.96 8.91
CA LEU A 103 16.65 -8.53 8.41
C LEU A 103 17.01 -9.82 9.17
N LYS A 104 16.79 -9.86 10.48
CA LYS A 104 17.03 -11.08 11.24
C LYS A 104 16.04 -12.19 10.90
N ALA A 105 14.77 -11.85 10.67
CA ALA A 105 13.79 -12.81 10.15
C ALA A 105 14.20 -13.37 8.79
N ASP A 106 14.71 -12.52 7.89
CA ASP A 106 15.18 -12.90 6.56
C ASP A 106 16.44 -13.77 6.57
N GLU A 107 17.34 -13.53 7.53
CA GLU A 107 18.53 -14.36 7.76
C GLU A 107 18.15 -15.77 8.23
N LEU A 108 17.12 -15.88 9.07
CA LEU A 108 16.65 -17.16 9.60
C LEU A 108 15.79 -17.94 8.60
N ASP A 109 14.96 -17.25 7.84
CA ASP A 109 14.11 -17.80 6.78
C ASP A 109 13.93 -16.78 5.66
N SER A 110 14.57 -17.00 4.53
CA SER A 110 14.55 -16.11 3.38
C SER A 110 13.34 -16.29 2.46
N GLU A 111 12.43 -17.23 2.74
CA GLU A 111 11.29 -17.56 1.88
C GLU A 111 9.96 -16.97 2.39
N ILE A 112 10.00 -15.87 3.11
CA ILE A 112 8.83 -15.21 3.68
C ILE A 112 8.52 -13.90 2.95
N ALA A 113 7.50 -13.90 2.09
CA ALA A 113 7.14 -12.77 1.24
C ALA A 113 6.89 -11.47 2.00
N VAL A 114 6.19 -11.53 3.13
CA VAL A 114 5.93 -10.33 3.96
C VAL A 114 7.21 -9.72 4.52
N VAL A 115 8.22 -10.53 4.85
CA VAL A 115 9.52 -10.03 5.32
C VAL A 115 10.23 -9.28 4.20
N LYS A 116 10.26 -9.87 2.99
CA LYS A 116 10.81 -9.19 1.80
C LYS A 116 10.12 -7.86 1.56
N GLN A 117 8.79 -7.81 1.59
CA GLN A 117 8.06 -6.56 1.44
C GLN A 117 8.43 -5.52 2.49
N GLN A 118 8.55 -5.90 3.78
CA GLN A 118 8.88 -4.94 4.85
C GLN A 118 10.31 -4.39 4.71
N ILE A 119 11.27 -5.22 4.30
CA ILE A 119 12.63 -4.78 3.97
C ILE A 119 12.59 -3.82 2.78
N GLY A 120 11.84 -4.16 1.72
CA GLY A 120 11.64 -3.31 0.55
C GLY A 120 11.02 -1.95 0.90
N ASN A 121 10.00 -1.95 1.77
CA ASN A 121 9.36 -0.72 2.25
C ASN A 121 10.37 0.22 2.93
N HIS A 122 11.18 -0.31 3.87
CA HIS A 122 12.19 0.49 4.55
C HIS A 122 13.22 1.08 3.57
N LEU A 123 13.72 0.26 2.63
CA LEU A 123 14.66 0.72 1.61
C LEU A 123 14.06 1.81 0.70
N ALA A 124 12.79 1.69 0.34
CA ALA A 124 12.08 2.70 -0.45
C ALA A 124 11.90 4.01 0.35
N GLU A 125 11.58 3.94 1.63
CA GLU A 125 11.49 5.10 2.53
C GLU A 125 12.83 5.83 2.66
N GLU A 126 13.95 5.07 2.63
CA GLU A 126 15.31 5.60 2.60
C GLU A 126 15.76 6.14 1.22
N GLY A 127 14.87 6.15 0.22
CA GLY A 127 15.20 6.58 -1.14
C GLY A 127 16.09 5.60 -1.93
N LYS A 128 16.18 4.33 -1.51
CA LYS A 128 17.02 3.29 -2.13
C LYS A 128 16.19 2.43 -3.09
N GLY A 129 15.58 3.05 -4.12
CA GLY A 129 14.62 2.42 -5.02
C GLY A 129 15.10 1.13 -5.69
N LYS A 130 16.36 1.10 -6.18
CA LYS A 130 16.93 -0.10 -6.81
C LYS A 130 17.08 -1.28 -5.85
N ALA A 131 17.52 -1.01 -4.62
CA ALA A 131 17.65 -2.05 -3.61
C ALA A 131 16.24 -2.55 -3.20
N ALA A 132 15.30 -1.65 -3.02
CA ALA A 132 13.91 -1.97 -2.72
C ALA A 132 13.29 -2.87 -3.81
N LEU A 133 13.55 -2.60 -5.09
CA LEU A 133 13.00 -3.35 -6.22
C LEU A 133 13.29 -4.85 -6.11
N THR A 134 14.52 -5.21 -5.71
CA THR A 134 14.91 -6.62 -5.53
C THR A 134 14.01 -7.31 -4.52
N PHE A 135 13.76 -6.69 -3.38
CA PHE A 135 12.92 -7.27 -2.33
C PHE A 135 11.43 -7.31 -2.70
N TYR A 136 10.92 -6.32 -3.41
CA TYR A 136 9.53 -6.36 -3.89
C TYR A 136 9.32 -7.45 -4.95
N LEU A 137 10.30 -7.67 -5.85
CA LEU A 137 10.24 -8.77 -6.81
C LEU A 137 10.28 -10.13 -6.10
N GLN A 138 11.15 -10.31 -5.11
CA GLN A 138 11.18 -11.52 -4.30
C GLN A 138 9.84 -11.79 -3.58
N ALA A 139 9.21 -10.74 -3.02
CA ALA A 139 7.88 -10.90 -2.40
C ALA A 139 6.81 -11.36 -3.39
N VAL A 140 6.82 -10.82 -4.62
CA VAL A 140 5.91 -11.24 -5.70
C VAL A 140 6.20 -12.65 -6.15
N ASP A 141 7.47 -13.05 -6.25
CA ASP A 141 7.87 -14.41 -6.69
C ASP A 141 7.49 -15.47 -5.65
N LEU A 142 7.63 -15.16 -4.35
CA LEU A 142 7.25 -16.05 -3.26
C LEU A 142 5.73 -16.23 -3.14
N GLU A 143 4.96 -15.17 -3.33
CA GLU A 143 3.50 -15.22 -3.23
C GLU A 143 2.82 -14.50 -4.42
N PRO A 144 2.84 -15.08 -5.63
CA PRO A 144 2.39 -14.43 -6.86
C PRO A 144 0.88 -14.17 -6.95
N GLU A 145 0.09 -14.77 -6.08
CA GLU A 145 -1.36 -14.58 -6.01
C GLU A 145 -1.80 -13.63 -4.87
N THR A 146 -0.85 -12.94 -4.24
CA THR A 146 -1.11 -11.96 -3.17
C THR A 146 -1.14 -10.53 -3.73
N ALA A 147 -2.33 -9.94 -3.80
CA ALA A 147 -2.58 -8.65 -4.47
C ALA A 147 -1.71 -7.50 -3.95
N VAL A 148 -1.46 -7.45 -2.63
CA VAL A 148 -0.72 -6.35 -1.99
C VAL A 148 0.72 -6.26 -2.48
N TYR A 149 1.36 -7.37 -2.82
CA TYR A 149 2.75 -7.34 -3.30
C TYR A 149 2.85 -6.76 -4.71
N HIS A 150 1.91 -7.11 -5.59
CA HIS A 150 1.82 -6.50 -6.91
C HIS A 150 1.49 -5.01 -6.83
N PHE A 151 0.58 -4.62 -5.94
CA PHE A 151 0.25 -3.22 -5.72
C PHE A 151 1.47 -2.44 -5.23
N ALA A 152 2.18 -2.96 -4.22
CA ALA A 152 3.37 -2.35 -3.66
C ALA A 152 4.50 -2.23 -4.71
N LEU A 153 4.70 -3.26 -5.55
CA LEU A 153 5.64 -3.21 -6.67
C LEU A 153 5.27 -2.10 -7.67
N GLY A 154 3.99 -1.99 -8.04
CA GLY A 154 3.51 -0.92 -8.92
C GLY A 154 3.75 0.48 -8.35
N GLN A 155 3.53 0.67 -7.04
CA GLN A 155 3.80 1.92 -6.34
C GLN A 155 5.31 2.23 -6.28
N LEU A 156 6.15 1.24 -6.00
CA LEU A 156 7.61 1.42 -6.05
C LEU A 156 8.06 1.90 -7.43
N ILE A 157 7.62 1.20 -8.48
CA ILE A 157 7.98 1.54 -9.85
C ILE A 157 7.54 2.98 -10.19
N TYR A 158 6.34 3.37 -9.79
CA TYR A 158 5.84 4.74 -9.98
C TYR A 158 6.71 5.78 -9.26
N ASN A 159 7.01 5.55 -7.99
CA ASN A 159 7.73 6.50 -7.15
C ASN A 159 9.20 6.69 -7.57
N PHE A 160 9.83 5.64 -8.12
CA PHE A 160 11.24 5.63 -8.52
C PHE A 160 11.44 5.52 -10.03
N LYS A 161 10.42 5.85 -10.83
CA LYS A 161 10.43 5.75 -12.30
C LYS A 161 11.65 6.44 -12.90
N ASP A 162 11.89 7.68 -12.51
CA ASP A 162 12.98 8.49 -13.05
C ASP A 162 14.36 7.90 -12.67
N GLU A 163 14.54 7.48 -11.42
CA GLU A 163 15.77 6.81 -10.96
C GLU A 163 16.07 5.54 -11.77
N PHE A 164 15.05 4.74 -12.06
CA PHE A 164 15.22 3.50 -12.81
C PHE A 164 15.57 3.76 -14.28
N ILE A 165 15.06 4.82 -14.87
CA ILE A 165 15.39 5.24 -16.24
C ILE A 165 16.82 5.83 -16.28
N GLU A 166 17.12 6.78 -15.42
CA GLU A 166 18.43 7.45 -15.36
C GLU A 166 19.59 6.47 -15.08
N SER A 167 19.29 5.37 -14.43
CA SER A 167 20.26 4.33 -14.08
C SER A 167 20.31 3.15 -15.04
N ASP A 168 19.65 3.26 -16.20
CA ASP A 168 19.56 2.22 -17.23
C ASP A 168 18.99 0.87 -16.75
N VAL A 169 18.25 0.85 -15.63
CA VAL A 169 17.56 -0.37 -15.14
C VAL A 169 16.41 -0.71 -16.08
N PHE A 170 15.69 0.33 -16.54
CA PHE A 170 14.60 0.19 -17.50
C PHE A 170 14.65 1.32 -18.55
N THR A 171 14.15 1.01 -19.74
CA THR A 171 13.71 2.05 -20.68
C THR A 171 12.35 2.62 -20.24
N GLN A 172 12.04 3.85 -20.70
CA GLN A 172 10.74 4.49 -20.43
C GLN A 172 9.53 3.57 -20.72
N ASP A 173 9.50 2.97 -21.92
CA ASP A 173 8.39 2.09 -22.30
C ASP A 173 8.33 0.80 -21.47
N ALA A 174 9.49 0.28 -21.06
CA ALA A 174 9.55 -0.94 -20.25
C ALA A 174 9.01 -0.70 -18.84
N ILE A 175 9.44 0.40 -18.21
CA ILE A 175 9.02 0.73 -16.83
C ILE A 175 7.52 1.01 -16.77
N GLU A 176 6.95 1.70 -17.76
CA GLU A 176 5.51 1.97 -17.84
C GLU A 176 4.69 0.68 -18.01
N ARG A 177 5.18 -0.25 -18.84
CA ARG A 177 4.53 -1.57 -18.99
C ARG A 177 4.56 -2.38 -17.70
N GLU A 178 5.71 -2.44 -17.00
CA GLU A 178 5.82 -3.20 -15.74
C GLU A 178 4.98 -2.56 -14.63
N MET A 179 4.92 -1.24 -14.53
CA MET A 179 4.04 -0.53 -13.60
C MET A 179 2.56 -0.90 -13.83
N LEU A 180 2.08 -0.76 -15.07
CA LEU A 180 0.70 -1.13 -15.39
C LEU A 180 0.41 -2.61 -15.18
N LYS A 181 1.36 -3.49 -15.52
CA LYS A 181 1.23 -4.93 -15.31
C LYS A 181 1.05 -5.26 -13.82
N ALA A 182 1.84 -4.62 -12.97
CA ALA A 182 1.75 -4.80 -11.52
C ALA A 182 0.38 -4.33 -10.99
N PHE A 183 -0.08 -3.13 -11.32
CA PHE A 183 -1.40 -2.65 -10.90
C PHE A 183 -2.55 -3.48 -11.46
N ARG A 184 -2.49 -3.93 -12.73
CA ARG A 184 -3.50 -4.82 -13.31
C ARG A 184 -3.55 -6.18 -12.62
N LYS A 185 -2.40 -6.74 -12.23
CA LYS A 185 -2.39 -8.01 -11.48
C LYS A 185 -3.01 -7.80 -10.10
N ALA A 186 -2.68 -6.71 -9.40
CA ALA A 186 -3.27 -6.37 -8.11
C ALA A 186 -4.79 -6.25 -8.18
N THR A 187 -5.32 -5.49 -9.17
CA THR A 187 -6.77 -5.34 -9.36
C THR A 187 -7.47 -6.63 -9.79
N LYS A 188 -6.79 -7.51 -10.54
CA LYS A 188 -7.32 -8.82 -10.90
C LYS A 188 -7.45 -9.75 -9.68
N LEU A 189 -6.47 -9.68 -8.77
CA LEU A 189 -6.45 -10.50 -7.56
C LEU A 189 -7.39 -9.96 -6.47
N ALA A 190 -7.59 -8.66 -6.41
CA ALA A 190 -8.49 -7.99 -5.47
C ALA A 190 -9.50 -7.07 -6.22
N PRO A 191 -10.45 -7.63 -6.98
CA PRO A 191 -11.32 -6.85 -7.87
C PRO A 191 -12.25 -5.89 -7.14
N ASN A 192 -12.53 -6.13 -5.86
CA ASN A 192 -13.38 -5.29 -5.02
C ASN A 192 -12.59 -4.22 -4.25
N SER A 193 -11.26 -4.16 -4.38
CA SER A 193 -10.47 -3.10 -3.76
C SER A 193 -10.62 -1.82 -4.57
N PHE A 194 -11.43 -0.88 -4.05
CA PHE A 194 -11.66 0.41 -4.68
C PHE A 194 -10.34 1.18 -4.86
N ASP A 195 -9.47 1.16 -3.85
CA ASP A 195 -8.17 1.84 -3.89
C ASP A 195 -7.26 1.31 -4.99
N TYR A 196 -7.21 -0.02 -5.19
CA TYR A 196 -6.42 -0.60 -6.27
C TYR A 196 -6.98 -0.25 -7.64
N GLN A 197 -8.31 -0.23 -7.78
CA GLN A 197 -8.97 0.18 -9.02
C GLN A 197 -8.72 1.66 -9.32
N MET A 198 -8.82 2.54 -8.33
CA MET A 198 -8.51 3.95 -8.46
C MET A 198 -7.07 4.16 -8.93
N ARG A 199 -6.10 3.53 -8.24
CA ARG A 199 -4.68 3.68 -8.58
C ARG A 199 -4.34 3.16 -9.98
N LEU A 200 -4.94 2.05 -10.43
CA LEU A 200 -4.79 1.59 -11.81
C LEU A 200 -5.32 2.61 -12.82
N GLY A 201 -6.48 3.22 -12.54
CA GLY A 201 -7.05 4.27 -13.39
C GLY A 201 -6.14 5.51 -13.46
N GLU A 202 -5.58 5.92 -12.34
CA GLU A 202 -4.63 7.04 -12.27
C GLU A 202 -3.33 6.74 -13.02
N ALA A 203 -2.86 5.49 -12.99
CA ALA A 203 -1.63 5.10 -13.67
C ALA A 203 -1.67 5.34 -15.19
N TYR A 204 -2.85 5.42 -15.81
CA TYR A 204 -2.94 5.80 -17.23
C TYR A 204 -2.49 7.24 -17.50
N TYR A 205 -2.61 8.15 -16.52
CA TYR A 205 -2.15 9.54 -16.66
C TYR A 205 -0.63 9.68 -16.57
N ASP A 206 0.05 8.67 -15.99
CA ASP A 206 1.49 8.66 -15.76
C ASP A 206 2.30 8.12 -16.97
N LEU A 207 1.60 7.74 -18.07
CA LEU A 207 2.20 7.18 -19.28
C LEU A 207 2.52 8.24 -20.32
N ASN A 208 3.61 8.05 -21.06
CA ASN A 208 3.92 8.91 -22.20
C ASN A 208 2.93 8.78 -23.35
N SER A 209 2.42 7.57 -23.57
CA SER A 209 1.47 7.27 -24.63
C SER A 209 0.27 6.50 -24.06
N PRO A 210 -0.66 7.19 -23.39
CA PRO A 210 -1.78 6.54 -22.73
C PRO A 210 -2.79 5.96 -23.71
N ASP A 211 -3.27 4.76 -23.44
CA ASP A 211 -4.45 4.21 -24.11
C ASP A 211 -5.73 4.76 -23.44
N TRP A 212 -6.14 5.95 -23.86
CA TRP A 212 -7.32 6.63 -23.32
C TRP A 212 -8.62 5.85 -23.49
N LYS A 213 -8.72 4.98 -24.52
CA LYS A 213 -9.91 4.12 -24.69
C LYS A 213 -9.99 3.07 -23.59
N ASN A 214 -8.88 2.42 -23.28
CA ASN A 214 -8.81 1.48 -22.17
C ASN A 214 -8.96 2.18 -20.82
N ALA A 215 -8.40 3.38 -20.64
CA ALA A 215 -8.62 4.19 -19.44
C ALA A 215 -10.12 4.50 -19.23
N LEU A 216 -10.84 4.89 -20.29
CA LEU A 216 -12.28 5.16 -20.22
C LEU A 216 -13.08 3.90 -19.85
N LEU A 217 -12.73 2.75 -20.42
CA LEU A 217 -13.38 1.48 -20.08
C LEU A 217 -13.16 1.11 -18.62
N HIS A 218 -11.94 1.30 -18.13
CA HIS A 218 -11.59 1.06 -16.73
C HIS A 218 -12.43 1.94 -15.79
N TRP A 219 -12.46 3.26 -16.00
CA TRP A 219 -13.23 4.17 -15.16
C TRP A 219 -14.74 3.86 -15.17
N LYS A 220 -15.30 3.49 -16.33
CA LYS A 220 -16.70 3.00 -16.43
C LYS A 220 -16.96 1.75 -15.60
N GLN A 221 -15.96 0.88 -15.46
CA GLN A 221 -16.08 -0.31 -14.63
C GLN A 221 -16.00 0.05 -13.14
N VAL A 222 -15.05 0.90 -12.75
CA VAL A 222 -14.88 1.34 -11.37
C VAL A 222 -16.11 2.10 -10.87
N SER A 223 -16.78 2.89 -11.71
CA SER A 223 -18.00 3.63 -11.34
C SER A 223 -19.13 2.73 -10.85
N LYS A 224 -19.14 1.44 -11.22
CA LYS A 224 -20.12 0.49 -10.71
C LYS A 224 -19.87 0.08 -9.26
N GLN A 225 -18.70 0.39 -8.72
CA GLN A 225 -18.30 0.07 -7.34
C GLN A 225 -18.48 1.26 -6.39
N ALA A 226 -18.84 2.43 -6.91
CA ALA A 226 -19.08 3.61 -6.08
C ALA A 226 -20.26 3.38 -5.12
N THR A 227 -20.03 3.63 -3.83
CA THR A 227 -21.03 3.47 -2.77
C THR A 227 -21.46 4.78 -2.13
N THR A 228 -20.74 5.88 -2.40
CA THR A 228 -21.04 7.21 -1.85
C THR A 228 -21.18 8.25 -2.97
N ALA A 229 -21.94 9.32 -2.71
CA ALA A 229 -22.07 10.44 -3.66
C ALA A 229 -20.72 11.05 -4.01
N LEU A 230 -19.82 11.20 -3.02
CA LEU A 230 -18.47 11.70 -3.26
C LEU A 230 -17.67 10.82 -4.22
N GLN A 231 -17.73 9.50 -4.05
CA GLN A 231 -17.06 8.57 -4.97
C GLN A 231 -17.61 8.68 -6.39
N VAL A 232 -18.92 8.85 -6.55
CA VAL A 232 -19.54 9.05 -7.87
C VAL A 232 -18.99 10.32 -8.52
N GLU A 233 -18.95 11.45 -7.81
CA GLU A 233 -18.43 12.71 -8.35
C GLU A 233 -16.92 12.65 -8.67
N ILE A 234 -16.11 11.95 -7.85
CA ILE A 234 -14.68 11.71 -8.15
C ILE A 234 -14.54 10.91 -9.46
N LEU A 235 -15.34 9.87 -9.63
CA LEU A 235 -15.28 9.03 -10.84
C LEU A 235 -15.81 9.76 -12.06
N ASP A 236 -16.84 10.59 -11.93
CA ASP A 236 -17.31 11.47 -13.01
C ASP A 236 -16.22 12.46 -13.44
N LEU A 237 -15.40 12.95 -12.50
CA LEU A 237 -14.24 13.79 -12.79
C LEU A 237 -13.19 13.06 -13.64
N HIS A 238 -12.84 11.83 -13.26
CA HIS A 238 -11.90 11.00 -14.03
C HIS A 238 -12.45 10.63 -15.42
N HIS A 239 -13.75 10.30 -15.52
CA HIS A 239 -14.43 10.09 -16.80
C HIS A 239 -14.34 11.32 -17.69
N ALA A 240 -14.68 12.48 -17.16
CA ALA A 240 -14.67 13.74 -17.91
C ALA A 240 -13.26 14.05 -18.43
N ARG A 241 -12.22 13.88 -17.58
CA ARG A 241 -10.83 14.08 -17.99
C ARG A 241 -10.45 13.18 -19.17
N VAL A 242 -10.77 11.88 -19.11
CA VAL A 242 -10.44 10.94 -20.20
C VAL A 242 -11.28 11.23 -21.46
N LEU A 243 -12.54 11.62 -21.32
CA LEU A 243 -13.36 12.04 -22.46
C LEU A 243 -12.75 13.27 -23.16
N GLY A 244 -12.25 14.25 -22.40
CA GLY A 244 -11.52 15.40 -22.93
C GLY A 244 -10.29 14.97 -23.74
N LYS A 245 -9.46 14.05 -23.21
CA LYS A 245 -8.30 13.49 -23.93
C LYS A 245 -8.68 12.72 -25.21
N LEU A 246 -9.93 12.26 -25.31
CA LEU A 246 -10.50 11.62 -26.51
C LEU A 246 -11.20 12.60 -27.48
N GLY A 247 -11.17 13.91 -27.21
CA GLY A 247 -11.86 14.94 -28.00
C GLY A 247 -13.38 14.93 -27.85
N ARG A 248 -13.93 14.28 -26.80
CA ARG A 248 -15.37 14.15 -26.53
C ARG A 248 -15.83 15.20 -25.50
N SER A 249 -15.56 16.48 -25.80
CA SER A 249 -15.72 17.59 -24.85
C SER A 249 -17.16 17.79 -24.38
N ASP A 250 -18.17 17.61 -25.27
CA ASP A 250 -19.58 17.75 -24.88
C ASP A 250 -19.99 16.72 -23.82
N GLU A 251 -19.53 15.46 -23.97
CA GLU A 251 -19.82 14.41 -23.01
C GLU A 251 -19.08 14.65 -21.68
N ALA A 252 -17.86 15.18 -21.73
CA ALA A 252 -17.10 15.56 -20.55
C ALA A 252 -17.82 16.67 -19.77
N GLN A 253 -18.34 17.69 -20.49
CA GLN A 253 -19.07 18.82 -19.87
C GLN A 253 -20.30 18.34 -19.11
N ILE A 254 -21.08 17.41 -19.71
CA ILE A 254 -22.28 16.84 -19.05
C ILE A 254 -21.92 16.17 -17.70
N LEU A 255 -20.75 15.52 -17.60
CA LEU A 255 -20.30 14.90 -16.33
C LEU A 255 -19.84 15.98 -15.35
N LEU A 256 -19.06 16.95 -15.81
CA LEU A 256 -18.56 18.03 -14.97
C LEU A 256 -19.69 18.87 -14.36
N ASP A 257 -20.80 19.07 -15.09
CA ASP A 257 -21.94 19.81 -14.59
C ASP A 257 -22.64 19.14 -13.39
N LYS A 258 -22.49 17.82 -13.24
CA LYS A 258 -23.02 17.06 -12.13
C LYS A 258 -22.18 17.16 -10.85
N ILE A 259 -20.93 17.62 -10.96
CA ILE A 259 -20.01 17.73 -9.82
C ILE A 259 -20.35 19.00 -9.03
N LEU A 260 -20.96 18.81 -7.87
CA LEU A 260 -21.44 19.89 -7.00
C LEU A 260 -20.64 19.99 -5.70
N ASN A 261 -19.91 18.93 -5.31
CA ASN A 261 -19.17 18.91 -4.06
C ASN A 261 -18.12 20.02 -4.00
N PRO A 262 -18.14 20.89 -2.95
CA PRO A 262 -17.20 21.99 -2.82
C PRO A 262 -15.72 21.56 -2.84
N ALA A 263 -15.41 20.40 -2.27
CA ALA A 263 -14.03 19.87 -2.23
C ALA A 263 -13.48 19.53 -3.63
N LEU A 264 -14.34 19.28 -4.62
CA LEU A 264 -13.94 18.90 -5.99
C LEU A 264 -13.91 20.07 -6.97
N GLN A 265 -14.31 21.30 -6.58
CA GLN A 265 -14.42 22.43 -7.51
C GLN A 265 -13.07 22.85 -8.12
N ASN A 266 -11.98 22.74 -7.37
CA ASN A 266 -10.65 23.02 -7.91
C ASN A 266 -10.23 21.98 -8.96
N SER A 267 -10.45 20.70 -8.69
CA SER A 267 -10.18 19.61 -9.64
C SER A 267 -11.07 19.69 -10.87
N LYS A 268 -12.36 20.06 -10.70
CA LYS A 268 -13.29 20.33 -11.81
C LYS A 268 -12.76 21.43 -12.71
N ARG A 269 -12.31 22.56 -12.15
CA ARG A 269 -11.73 23.68 -12.90
C ARG A 269 -10.51 23.23 -13.68
N GLN A 270 -9.60 22.48 -13.06
CA GLN A 270 -8.42 21.94 -13.74
C GLN A 270 -8.79 21.08 -14.93
N VAL A 271 -9.78 20.19 -14.80
CA VAL A 271 -10.24 19.35 -15.93
C VAL A 271 -10.86 20.18 -17.03
N LEU A 272 -11.64 21.23 -16.70
CA LEU A 272 -12.17 22.15 -17.70
C LEU A 272 -11.06 22.86 -18.48
N GLU A 273 -10.01 23.32 -17.81
CA GLU A 273 -8.83 23.94 -18.44
C GLU A 273 -8.09 22.93 -19.35
N GLU A 274 -7.90 21.70 -18.91
CA GLU A 274 -7.29 20.62 -19.71
C GLU A 274 -8.09 20.32 -21.00
N ILE A 275 -9.42 20.36 -20.92
CA ILE A 275 -10.31 20.11 -22.08
C ILE A 275 -10.30 21.30 -23.05
N ALA A 276 -10.24 22.53 -22.56
CA ALA A 276 -10.25 23.74 -23.40
C ALA A 276 -8.96 23.90 -24.24
N ILE A 277 -7.87 23.23 -23.89
CA ILE A 277 -6.57 23.29 -24.59
C ILE A 277 -6.54 22.30 -25.78
N HIS A 278 -7.44 21.33 -25.83
CA HIS A 278 -7.50 20.28 -26.86
C HIS A 278 -8.71 20.45 -27.81
#